data_0137ed1835d2f62eac2b750cfe47b070
#
_entry.id   0137ed1835d2f62eac2b750cfe47b070
#
_cell.length_a   1.000
_cell.length_b   1.000
_cell.length_c   1.000
_cell.angle_alpha   90.00
_cell.angle_beta   90.00
_cell.angle_gamma   90.00
#
_symmetry.space_group_name_H-M   'P 1'
#
loop_
_entity.id
_entity.type
_entity.pdbx_description
1 polymer ?
#
loop_
_entity_poly.entity_id
_entity_poly.type
_entity_poly.pdbx_seq_one_letter_code
_entity_poly.pdbx_strand_id
1 'polypeptide(L)'
;MLRREFLIGAAATLASPALASPSSPFQQDLWPPLNSRGDFIAWMQAHRGEDPVILGRRWDRYLEVLKFNDLWTPAEKRAFLFTPREEFVLPENRDEAYVGHYLDIGFGVTITPPGTMGRMTSALVLRPGERVLEVGTGSGYQSALLTYLTNSVYTIEIIPELAARTRGVYDRLIGAGYREYANIQATQGDGYYGWPTAAPFDKIIVTCGIDHIPPPLLQQLKPNGTMVIPVGPPGAQHILKAVKQVGPDGEMKVVRSDIFGGAIIPFVPLSGGHQPE
;
A
#
# COMPACT_ATOMS: atom_id res chain seq x y z
N MET A 1 46.55 3.96 -53.33
CA MET A 1 46.31 3.01 -52.20
C MET A 1 45.97 3.84 -51.00
N LEU A 2 44.67 4.00 -50.68
CA LEU A 2 44.20 4.71 -49.51
C LEU A 2 43.66 3.70 -48.50
N ARG A 3 44.33 3.59 -47.34
CA ARG A 3 43.86 2.79 -46.20
C ARG A 3 42.72 3.52 -45.52
N ARG A 4 41.54 2.87 -45.41
CA ARG A 4 40.44 3.27 -44.56
C ARG A 4 40.67 2.69 -43.19
N GLU A 5 40.82 3.56 -42.19
CA GLU A 5 40.77 3.17 -40.77
C GLU A 5 39.31 3.10 -40.33
N PHE A 6 38.91 1.94 -39.78
CA PHE A 6 37.62 1.76 -39.14
C PHE A 6 37.75 2.21 -37.67
N LEU A 7 37.04 3.28 -37.31
CA LEU A 7 36.83 3.68 -35.93
C LEU A 7 35.76 2.74 -35.33
N ILE A 8 36.16 1.91 -34.39
CA ILE A 8 35.24 1.11 -33.55
C ILE A 8 34.75 2.03 -32.45
N GLY A 9 33.49 2.46 -32.57
CA GLY A 9 32.81 3.19 -31.51
C GLY A 9 32.53 2.26 -30.34
N ALA A 10 33.09 2.56 -29.17
CA ALA A 10 32.75 1.89 -27.93
C ALA A 10 31.32 2.28 -27.50
N ALA A 11 30.43 1.33 -27.51
CA ALA A 11 29.09 1.49 -26.91
C ALA A 11 29.24 1.57 -25.39
N ALA A 12 28.95 2.74 -24.83
CA ALA A 12 28.86 2.90 -23.38
C ALA A 12 27.59 2.18 -22.90
N THR A 13 27.75 1.07 -22.25
CA THR A 13 26.68 0.41 -21.48
C THR A 13 26.32 1.30 -20.29
N LEU A 14 25.17 1.96 -20.36
CA LEU A 14 24.57 2.62 -19.23
C LEU A 14 24.17 1.52 -18.21
N ALA A 15 24.94 1.40 -17.15
CA ALA A 15 24.58 0.57 -16.01
C ALA A 15 23.31 1.16 -15.38
N SER A 16 22.23 0.38 -15.38
CA SER A 16 21.04 0.70 -14.59
C SER A 16 21.44 0.89 -13.13
N PRO A 17 20.93 1.93 -12.44
CA PRO A 17 21.22 2.10 -11.03
C PRO A 17 20.69 0.87 -10.28
N ALA A 18 21.58 0.18 -9.56
CA ALA A 18 21.21 -0.89 -8.66
C ALA A 18 20.17 -0.36 -7.67
N LEU A 19 19.00 -1.03 -7.60
CA LEU A 19 17.99 -0.74 -6.58
C LEU A 19 18.68 -0.83 -5.22
N ALA A 20 18.71 0.30 -4.50
CA ALA A 20 19.30 0.37 -3.16
C ALA A 20 18.61 -0.68 -2.27
N SER A 21 19.39 -1.54 -1.63
CA SER A 21 18.88 -2.44 -0.60
C SER A 21 18.23 -1.62 0.51
N PRO A 22 17.08 -2.08 1.08
CA PRO A 22 16.40 -1.36 2.15
C PRO A 22 17.37 -1.08 3.30
N SER A 23 17.52 0.19 3.65
CA SER A 23 18.60 0.69 4.51
C SER A 23 18.34 0.56 6.01
N SER A 24 17.18 -0.01 6.43
CA SER A 24 16.86 -0.15 7.84
C SER A 24 16.35 -1.56 8.16
N PRO A 25 16.90 -2.25 9.17
CA PRO A 25 16.32 -3.48 9.63
C PRO A 25 14.94 -3.20 10.24
N PHE A 26 13.94 -4.00 9.87
CA PHE A 26 12.61 -3.98 10.44
C PHE A 26 12.68 -4.28 11.95
N GLN A 27 12.47 -3.27 12.80
CA GLN A 27 12.55 -3.41 14.26
C GLN A 27 11.17 -3.74 14.81
N GLN A 28 10.83 -5.02 14.89
CA GLN A 28 9.58 -5.47 15.54
C GLN A 28 9.52 -5.18 17.06
N ASP A 29 10.63 -4.85 17.68
CA ASP A 29 10.76 -4.70 19.14
C ASP A 29 10.26 -3.34 19.67
N LEU A 30 10.08 -2.35 18.78
CA LEU A 30 9.64 -0.99 19.13
C LEU A 30 8.19 -0.72 18.74
N TRP A 31 7.27 -1.49 19.27
CA TRP A 31 5.85 -1.38 18.90
C TRP A 31 5.00 -0.88 20.06
N PRO A 32 3.97 -0.04 19.80
CA PRO A 32 3.11 0.46 20.86
C PRO A 32 2.35 -0.69 21.54
N PRO A 33 2.12 -0.60 22.87
CA PRO A 33 1.34 -1.59 23.60
C PRO A 33 -0.13 -1.58 23.16
N LEU A 34 -0.76 -2.76 23.21
CA LEU A 34 -2.18 -2.96 22.90
C LEU A 34 -3.05 -3.10 24.14
N ASN A 35 -2.49 -2.85 25.33
CA ASN A 35 -3.13 -3.20 26.61
C ASN A 35 -4.25 -2.22 26.97
N SER A 36 -4.00 -0.92 26.82
CA SER A 36 -4.96 0.12 27.14
C SER A 36 -4.73 1.39 26.32
N ARG A 37 -5.76 2.24 26.24
CA ARG A 37 -5.68 3.58 25.65
C ARG A 37 -4.58 4.43 26.29
N GLY A 38 -4.48 4.39 27.63
CA GLY A 38 -3.49 5.16 28.38
C GLY A 38 -2.06 4.73 28.08
N ASP A 39 -1.79 3.41 28.09
CA ASP A 39 -0.47 2.85 27.81
C ASP A 39 -0.04 3.18 26.37
N PHE A 40 -0.95 3.05 25.41
CA PHE A 40 -0.70 3.40 24.02
C PHE A 40 -0.33 4.90 23.88
N ILE A 41 -1.15 5.80 24.44
CA ILE A 41 -0.90 7.25 24.35
C ILE A 41 0.44 7.59 25.01
N ALA A 42 0.70 7.13 26.21
CA ALA A 42 1.93 7.39 26.92
C ALA A 42 3.16 6.89 26.16
N TRP A 43 3.08 5.70 25.58
CA TRP A 43 4.15 5.13 24.78
C TRP A 43 4.42 5.96 23.51
N MET A 44 3.36 6.32 22.76
CA MET A 44 3.48 7.10 21.53
C MET A 44 4.03 8.51 21.79
N GLN A 45 3.61 9.16 22.86
CA GLN A 45 4.18 10.47 23.28
C GLN A 45 5.66 10.33 23.61
N ALA A 46 6.07 9.33 24.36
CA ALA A 46 7.47 9.13 24.75
C ALA A 46 8.38 8.81 23.56
N HIS A 47 7.90 8.10 22.53
CA HIS A 47 8.72 7.62 21.41
C HIS A 47 8.57 8.43 20.12
N ARG A 48 7.45 9.14 19.94
CA ARG A 48 7.14 9.88 18.71
C ARG A 48 6.76 11.35 18.94
N GLY A 49 6.47 11.75 20.19
CA GLY A 49 6.06 13.12 20.49
C GLY A 49 4.69 13.50 19.90
N GLU A 50 3.84 12.53 19.60
CA GLU A 50 2.55 12.76 18.93
C GLU A 50 1.51 13.36 19.90
N ASP A 51 0.54 14.10 19.34
CA ASP A 51 -0.53 14.77 20.07
C ASP A 51 -1.46 13.76 20.78
N PRO A 52 -1.63 13.83 22.13
CA PRO A 52 -2.47 12.89 22.88
C PRO A 52 -3.94 12.93 22.50
N VAL A 53 -4.47 14.06 22.00
CA VAL A 53 -5.86 14.17 21.55
C VAL A 53 -6.05 13.37 20.27
N ILE A 54 -5.14 13.52 19.32
CA ILE A 54 -5.13 12.78 18.05
C ILE A 54 -4.93 11.28 18.33
N LEU A 55 -3.97 10.93 19.19
CA LEU A 55 -3.75 9.54 19.62
C LEU A 55 -5.00 8.91 20.25
N GLY A 56 -5.77 9.70 21.02
CA GLY A 56 -7.04 9.27 21.57
C GLY A 56 -8.05 8.91 20.47
N ARG A 57 -8.22 9.78 19.45
CA ARG A 57 -9.10 9.51 18.30
C ARG A 57 -8.66 8.27 17.51
N ARG A 58 -7.34 8.07 17.34
CA ARG A 58 -6.75 6.89 16.69
C ARG A 58 -7.11 5.63 17.44
N TRP A 59 -6.98 5.63 18.77
CA TRP A 59 -7.34 4.51 19.61
C TRP A 59 -8.84 4.21 19.57
N ASP A 60 -9.68 5.24 19.64
CA ASP A 60 -11.14 5.06 19.60
C ASP A 60 -11.57 4.46 18.25
N ARG A 61 -10.97 4.91 17.12
CA ARG A 61 -11.18 4.29 15.82
C ARG A 61 -10.65 2.86 15.74
N TYR A 62 -9.51 2.58 16.36
CA TYR A 62 -8.99 1.21 16.47
C TYR A 62 -9.99 0.26 17.13
N LEU A 63 -10.62 0.68 18.22
CA LEU A 63 -11.65 -0.13 18.87
C LEU A 63 -12.87 -0.39 17.97
N GLU A 64 -13.29 0.61 17.18
CA GLU A 64 -14.36 0.43 16.20
C GLU A 64 -13.99 -0.59 15.11
N VAL A 65 -12.79 -0.50 14.58
CA VAL A 65 -12.27 -1.43 13.55
C VAL A 65 -12.20 -2.86 14.09
N LEU A 66 -11.85 -3.03 15.37
CA LEU A 66 -11.86 -4.36 16.02
C LEU A 66 -13.25 -4.97 16.15
N LYS A 67 -14.31 -4.18 16.39
CA LYS A 67 -15.69 -4.69 16.48
C LYS A 67 -16.13 -5.42 15.20
N PHE A 68 -15.62 -4.98 14.03
CA PHE A 68 -15.94 -5.58 12.75
C PHE A 68 -14.92 -6.64 12.30
N ASN A 69 -13.95 -6.97 13.16
CA ASN A 69 -12.86 -7.91 12.88
C ASN A 69 -12.10 -7.54 11.58
N ASP A 70 -11.76 -6.26 11.42
CA ASP A 70 -11.05 -5.75 10.24
C ASP A 70 -9.52 -5.82 10.37
N LEU A 71 -8.99 -6.12 11.57
CA LEU A 71 -7.57 -6.36 11.86
C LEU A 71 -7.41 -7.70 12.57
N TRP A 72 -6.74 -8.65 11.94
CA TRP A 72 -6.72 -10.05 12.40
C TRP A 72 -5.56 -10.37 13.34
N THR A 73 -4.36 -9.87 13.03
CA THR A 73 -3.15 -10.22 13.79
C THR A 73 -2.69 -9.09 14.72
N PRO A 74 -1.92 -9.39 15.77
CA PRO A 74 -1.30 -8.37 16.61
C PRO A 74 -0.39 -7.41 15.80
N ALA A 75 0.26 -7.91 14.74
CA ALA A 75 1.09 -7.10 13.87
C ALA A 75 0.29 -6.02 13.15
N GLU A 76 -0.84 -6.39 12.54
CA GLU A 76 -1.74 -5.45 11.84
C GLU A 76 -2.34 -4.42 12.81
N LYS A 77 -2.74 -4.86 14.00
CA LYS A 77 -3.27 -3.99 15.08
C LYS A 77 -2.24 -2.92 15.49
N ARG A 78 -0.98 -3.33 15.67
CA ARG A 78 0.10 -2.39 15.97
C ARG A 78 0.41 -1.48 14.81
N ALA A 79 0.49 -2.01 13.58
CA ALA A 79 0.71 -1.22 12.37
C ALA A 79 -0.34 -0.12 12.21
N PHE A 80 -1.62 -0.45 12.44
CA PHE A 80 -2.71 0.53 12.43
C PHE A 80 -2.52 1.65 13.47
N LEU A 81 -2.19 1.29 14.70
CA LEU A 81 -1.98 2.25 15.79
C LEU A 81 -0.70 3.06 15.64
N PHE A 82 0.30 2.52 14.95
CA PHE A 82 1.61 3.18 14.79
C PHE A 82 1.65 4.13 13.58
N THR A 83 0.74 3.97 12.63
CA THR A 83 0.69 4.81 11.41
C THR A 83 -0.16 6.06 11.65
N PRO A 84 0.41 7.28 11.61
CA PRO A 84 -0.29 8.55 11.87
C PRO A 84 -1.14 8.95 10.67
N ARG A 85 -2.39 8.48 10.60
CA ARG A 85 -3.29 8.74 9.48
C ARG A 85 -3.54 10.24 9.25
N GLU A 86 -3.52 11.05 10.31
CA GLU A 86 -3.67 12.50 10.27
C GLU A 86 -2.58 13.21 9.45
N GLU A 87 -1.45 12.56 9.21
CA GLU A 87 -0.36 13.09 8.39
C GLU A 87 -0.56 12.83 6.88
N PHE A 88 -1.54 12.00 6.53
CA PHE A 88 -1.86 11.55 5.17
C PHE A 88 -3.19 12.09 4.62
N VAL A 89 -3.87 12.95 5.37
CA VAL A 89 -5.05 13.68 4.93
C VAL A 89 -4.71 15.13 4.59
N LEU A 90 -5.63 15.84 3.95
CA LEU A 90 -5.48 17.28 3.76
C LEU A 90 -5.50 18.00 5.12
N PRO A 91 -4.82 19.15 5.27
CA PRO A 91 -4.75 19.88 6.53
C PRO A 91 -6.12 20.18 7.16
N GLU A 92 -7.10 20.53 6.34
CA GLU A 92 -8.49 20.79 6.75
C GLU A 92 -9.20 19.55 7.28
N ASN A 93 -8.79 18.34 6.87
CA ASN A 93 -9.37 17.07 7.29
C ASN A 93 -8.62 16.40 8.46
N ARG A 94 -7.61 17.09 9.02
CA ARG A 94 -6.74 16.50 10.07
C ARG A 94 -7.53 16.02 11.28
N ASP A 95 -8.50 16.79 11.71
CA ASP A 95 -9.36 16.44 12.84
C ASP A 95 -10.30 15.28 12.56
N GLU A 96 -10.61 15.05 11.30
CA GLU A 96 -11.49 13.98 10.80
C GLU A 96 -10.71 12.74 10.30
N ALA A 97 -9.39 12.71 10.43
CA ALA A 97 -8.55 11.62 9.90
C ALA A 97 -9.01 10.22 10.33
N TYR A 98 -9.65 10.10 11.48
CA TYR A 98 -10.09 8.83 12.06
C TYR A 98 -11.61 8.57 11.94
N VAL A 99 -12.34 9.33 11.13
CA VAL A 99 -13.76 9.05 10.82
C VAL A 99 -13.92 7.76 9.99
N GLY A 100 -15.13 7.21 9.99
CA GLY A 100 -15.44 5.93 9.34
C GLY A 100 -15.85 6.04 7.87
N HIS A 101 -15.63 7.18 7.22
CA HIS A 101 -15.99 7.42 5.82
C HIS A 101 -14.78 7.86 4.99
N TYR A 102 -14.96 7.97 3.67
CA TYR A 102 -13.95 8.48 2.75
C TYR A 102 -13.69 9.97 3.02
N LEU A 103 -12.43 10.39 2.93
CA LEU A 103 -12.06 11.80 2.95
C LEU A 103 -11.39 12.15 1.62
N ASP A 104 -11.73 13.33 1.10
CA ASP A 104 -11.05 13.88 -0.07
C ASP A 104 -9.57 14.12 0.22
N ILE A 105 -8.73 13.78 -0.75
CA ILE A 105 -7.30 14.05 -0.73
C ILE A 105 -6.86 14.88 -1.94
N GLY A 106 -7.79 15.52 -2.63
CA GLY A 106 -7.57 16.28 -3.86
C GLY A 106 -7.50 15.39 -5.09
N PHE A 107 -7.41 16.03 -6.25
CA PHE A 107 -7.32 15.37 -7.56
C PHE A 107 -8.49 14.44 -7.91
N GLY A 108 -9.64 14.60 -7.25
CA GLY A 108 -10.82 13.74 -7.44
C GLY A 108 -10.71 12.35 -6.83
N VAL A 109 -9.75 12.13 -5.92
CA VAL A 109 -9.54 10.85 -5.25
C VAL A 109 -9.65 10.98 -3.73
N THR A 110 -9.80 9.85 -3.05
CA THR A 110 -10.07 9.80 -1.61
C THR A 110 -9.15 8.83 -0.89
N ILE A 111 -8.96 9.07 0.42
CA ILE A 111 -8.38 8.06 1.30
C ILE A 111 -9.48 7.12 1.82
N THR A 112 -9.25 5.82 1.67
CA THR A 112 -10.19 4.76 2.05
C THR A 112 -10.48 4.76 3.56
N PRO A 113 -11.74 4.49 4.00
CA PRO A 113 -12.08 4.36 5.42
C PRO A 113 -11.19 3.37 6.16
N PRO A 114 -10.84 3.65 7.44
CA PRO A 114 -9.89 2.83 8.20
C PRO A 114 -10.27 1.35 8.32
N GLY A 115 -11.55 1.02 8.49
CA GLY A 115 -12.02 -0.36 8.60
C GLY A 115 -11.86 -1.12 7.27
N THR A 116 -12.30 -0.52 6.15
CA THR A 116 -12.14 -1.12 4.82
C THR A 116 -10.67 -1.39 4.51
N MET A 117 -9.82 -0.39 4.74
CA MET A 117 -8.38 -0.51 4.53
C MET A 117 -7.77 -1.60 5.44
N GLY A 118 -8.16 -1.65 6.71
CA GLY A 118 -7.71 -2.67 7.67
C GLY A 118 -8.02 -4.08 7.17
N ARG A 119 -9.28 -4.34 6.77
CA ARG A 119 -9.70 -5.65 6.25
C ARG A 119 -9.00 -6.04 4.95
N MET A 120 -8.80 -5.09 4.04
CA MET A 120 -8.02 -5.33 2.81
C MET A 120 -6.58 -5.73 3.13
N THR A 121 -5.95 -5.03 4.08
CA THR A 121 -4.59 -5.35 4.53
C THR A 121 -4.51 -6.73 5.18
N SER A 122 -5.44 -7.05 6.11
CA SER A 122 -5.49 -8.35 6.77
C SER A 122 -5.71 -9.50 5.78
N ALA A 123 -6.54 -9.28 4.75
CA ALA A 123 -6.81 -10.29 3.71
C ALA A 123 -5.59 -10.65 2.86
N LEU A 124 -4.57 -9.78 2.78
CA LEU A 124 -3.29 -10.10 2.13
C LEU A 124 -2.53 -11.21 2.85
N VAL A 125 -2.69 -11.32 4.19
CA VAL A 125 -1.90 -12.22 5.03
C VAL A 125 -0.40 -11.98 4.79
N LEU A 126 0.01 -10.71 4.84
CA LEU A 126 1.37 -10.28 4.57
C LEU A 126 2.32 -10.70 5.71
N ARG A 127 3.49 -11.21 5.35
CA ARG A 127 4.50 -11.69 6.30
C ARG A 127 5.77 -10.84 6.19
N PRO A 128 6.56 -10.76 7.27
CA PRO A 128 7.88 -10.12 7.21
C PRO A 128 8.75 -10.66 6.09
N GLY A 129 9.39 -9.77 5.33
CA GLY A 129 10.24 -10.11 4.20
C GLY A 129 9.53 -10.37 2.87
N GLU A 130 8.20 -10.51 2.86
CA GLU A 130 7.43 -10.60 1.61
C GLU A 130 7.42 -9.26 0.87
N ARG A 131 7.47 -9.32 -0.46
CA ARG A 131 7.38 -8.15 -1.34
C ARG A 131 5.92 -7.85 -1.64
N VAL A 132 5.50 -6.63 -1.37
CA VAL A 132 4.13 -6.19 -1.65
C VAL A 132 4.14 -5.03 -2.66
N LEU A 133 3.25 -5.13 -3.67
CA LEU A 133 2.94 -4.04 -4.58
C LEU A 133 1.59 -3.44 -4.20
N GLU A 134 1.54 -2.14 -4.03
CA GLU A 134 0.33 -1.34 -3.97
C GLU A 134 0.10 -0.65 -5.32
N VAL A 135 -1.12 -0.73 -5.84
CA VAL A 135 -1.58 0.00 -7.02
C VAL A 135 -2.56 1.08 -6.58
N GLY A 136 -2.18 2.36 -6.79
CA GLY A 136 -2.89 3.52 -6.28
C GLY A 136 -2.32 4.01 -4.95
N THR A 137 -1.15 4.66 -4.98
CA THR A 137 -0.49 5.22 -3.78
C THR A 137 -1.39 6.20 -3.03
N GLY A 138 -2.11 7.04 -3.78
CA GLY A 138 -3.01 8.05 -3.21
C GLY A 138 -2.30 8.93 -2.20
N SER A 139 -2.85 8.99 -0.98
CA SER A 139 -2.25 9.73 0.14
C SER A 139 -0.95 9.15 0.66
N GLY A 140 -0.67 7.85 0.39
CA GLY A 140 0.46 7.11 0.94
C GLY A 140 0.21 6.40 2.28
N TYR A 141 -0.99 6.50 2.83
CA TYR A 141 -1.29 5.91 4.13
C TYR A 141 -1.20 4.38 4.12
N GLN A 142 -1.71 3.73 3.07
CA GLN A 142 -1.66 2.27 2.94
C GLN A 142 -0.22 1.78 2.83
N SER A 143 0.63 2.40 1.98
CA SER A 143 2.05 2.07 1.87
C SER A 143 2.77 2.23 3.21
N ALA A 144 2.52 3.33 3.92
CA ALA A 144 3.10 3.61 5.22
C ALA A 144 2.74 2.52 6.25
N LEU A 145 1.48 2.08 6.28
CA LEU A 145 1.04 0.99 7.15
C LEU A 145 1.73 -0.34 6.79
N LEU A 146 1.86 -0.64 5.51
CA LEU A 146 2.52 -1.87 5.04
C LEU A 146 3.98 -1.96 5.49
N THR A 147 4.69 -0.84 5.69
CA THR A 147 6.09 -0.86 6.15
C THR A 147 6.27 -1.43 7.55
N TYR A 148 5.21 -1.46 8.37
CA TYR A 148 5.22 -2.11 9.68
C TYR A 148 4.94 -3.61 9.61
N LEU A 149 4.61 -4.14 8.43
CA LEU A 149 4.36 -5.56 8.20
C LEU A 149 5.49 -6.22 7.38
N THR A 150 6.15 -5.44 6.51
CA THR A 150 7.30 -5.87 5.70
C THR A 150 8.23 -4.70 5.40
N ASN A 151 9.49 -4.99 5.11
CA ASN A 151 10.48 -4.00 4.68
C ASN A 151 10.61 -3.87 3.15
N SER A 152 9.67 -4.39 2.39
CA SER A 152 9.74 -4.44 0.91
C SER A 152 8.41 -4.00 0.29
N VAL A 153 8.14 -2.69 0.37
CA VAL A 153 6.91 -2.05 -0.09
C VAL A 153 7.16 -1.30 -1.39
N TYR A 154 6.38 -1.62 -2.42
CA TYR A 154 6.38 -0.97 -3.73
C TYR A 154 5.01 -0.34 -3.95
N THR A 155 4.97 0.87 -4.53
CA THR A 155 3.71 1.56 -4.79
C THR A 155 3.75 2.36 -6.08
N ILE A 156 2.63 2.39 -6.81
CA ILE A 156 2.49 3.08 -8.09
C ILE A 156 1.35 4.09 -8.01
N GLU A 157 1.60 5.32 -8.46
CA GLU A 157 0.61 6.39 -8.60
C GLU A 157 0.58 6.89 -10.04
N ILE A 158 -0.63 7.01 -10.61
CA ILE A 158 -0.79 7.50 -11.98
C ILE A 158 -0.81 9.02 -12.06
N ILE A 159 -1.27 9.71 -11.00
CA ILE A 159 -1.39 11.17 -10.95
C ILE A 159 -0.05 11.77 -10.54
N PRO A 160 0.68 12.47 -11.45
CA PRO A 160 2.04 12.94 -11.17
C PRO A 160 2.12 13.88 -9.96
N GLU A 161 1.18 14.81 -9.84
CA GLU A 161 1.14 15.81 -8.77
C GLU A 161 0.86 15.16 -7.42
N LEU A 162 0.00 14.13 -7.39
CA LEU A 162 -0.30 13.36 -6.18
C LEU A 162 0.91 12.51 -5.78
N ALA A 163 1.57 11.86 -6.72
CA ALA A 163 2.80 11.10 -6.49
C ALA A 163 3.90 11.99 -5.88
N ALA A 164 4.10 13.19 -6.43
CA ALA A 164 5.07 14.15 -5.93
C ALA A 164 4.73 14.64 -4.51
N ARG A 165 3.45 14.99 -4.26
CA ARG A 165 2.98 15.39 -2.93
C ARG A 165 3.20 14.29 -1.89
N THR A 166 2.82 13.06 -2.22
CA THR A 166 2.94 11.91 -1.32
C THR A 166 4.39 11.57 -1.01
N ARG A 167 5.29 11.72 -1.99
CA ARG A 167 6.74 11.63 -1.75
C ARG A 167 7.19 12.65 -0.70
N GLY A 168 6.76 13.90 -0.81
CA GLY A 168 7.05 14.94 0.18
C GLY A 168 6.53 14.61 1.58
N VAL A 169 5.38 13.92 1.70
CA VAL A 169 4.87 13.43 2.99
C VAL A 169 5.80 12.38 3.58
N TYR A 170 6.25 11.40 2.80
CA TYR A 170 7.19 10.39 3.28
C TYR A 170 8.51 11.03 3.74
N ASP A 171 9.11 11.90 2.93
CA ASP A 171 10.39 12.55 3.22
C ASP A 171 10.31 13.36 4.53
N ARG A 172 9.22 14.11 4.73
CA ARG A 172 8.95 14.87 5.96
C ARG A 172 8.82 13.92 7.16
N LEU A 173 8.09 12.82 7.04
CA LEU A 173 7.87 11.87 8.13
C LEU A 173 9.13 11.07 8.44
N ILE A 174 9.95 10.71 7.45
CA ILE A 174 11.28 10.12 7.67
C ILE A 174 12.15 11.07 8.49
N GLY A 175 12.17 12.37 8.14
CA GLY A 175 12.86 13.40 8.91
C GLY A 175 12.31 13.55 10.34
N ALA A 176 11.03 13.28 10.57
CA ALA A 176 10.37 13.28 11.88
C ALA A 176 10.56 11.97 12.68
N GLY A 177 11.33 10.99 12.15
CA GLY A 177 11.68 9.76 12.85
C GLY A 177 10.88 8.52 12.45
N TYR A 178 9.99 8.59 11.44
CA TYR A 178 9.29 7.42 10.86
C TYR A 178 10.19 6.74 9.82
N ARG A 179 11.29 6.16 10.29
CA ARG A 179 12.38 5.62 9.44
C ARG A 179 11.93 4.46 8.57
N GLU A 180 10.90 3.74 8.96
CA GLU A 180 10.31 2.62 8.25
C GLU A 180 9.82 3.02 6.85
N TYR A 181 9.41 4.28 6.66
CA TYR A 181 8.93 4.78 5.36
C TYR A 181 10.04 4.90 4.31
N ALA A 182 11.31 4.84 4.71
CA ALA A 182 12.44 4.69 3.77
C ALA A 182 12.41 3.34 3.01
N ASN A 183 11.63 2.36 3.47
CA ASN A 183 11.42 1.08 2.80
C ASN A 183 10.37 1.16 1.67
N ILE A 184 9.72 2.32 1.47
CA ILE A 184 8.74 2.52 0.40
C ILE A 184 9.49 2.88 -0.88
N GLN A 185 9.34 2.04 -1.89
CA GLN A 185 9.76 2.32 -3.26
C GLN A 185 8.53 2.78 -4.05
N ALA A 186 8.48 4.07 -4.37
CA ALA A 186 7.36 4.67 -5.08
C ALA A 186 7.75 5.06 -6.50
N THR A 187 6.86 4.81 -7.46
CA THR A 187 7.00 5.23 -8.85
C THR A 187 5.74 5.90 -9.37
N GLN A 188 5.89 6.77 -10.35
CA GLN A 188 4.77 7.32 -11.11
C GLN A 188 4.56 6.47 -12.36
N GLY A 189 3.31 6.06 -12.62
CA GLY A 189 2.96 5.27 -13.79
C GLY A 189 1.55 4.67 -13.71
N ASP A 190 1.17 4.00 -14.80
CA ASP A 190 -0.11 3.29 -14.88
C ASP A 190 -0.03 1.94 -14.17
N GLY A 191 -0.70 1.84 -13.02
CA GLY A 191 -0.71 0.66 -12.18
C GLY A 191 -1.40 -0.56 -12.79
N TYR A 192 -2.17 -0.41 -13.88
CA TYR A 192 -2.72 -1.53 -14.62
C TYR A 192 -1.63 -2.51 -15.08
N TYR A 193 -0.50 -1.97 -15.51
CA TYR A 193 0.64 -2.75 -15.98
C TYR A 193 1.55 -3.24 -14.85
N GLY A 194 1.27 -2.83 -13.61
CA GLY A 194 2.10 -3.17 -12.46
C GLY A 194 3.51 -2.58 -12.53
N TRP A 195 4.48 -3.30 -11.96
CA TRP A 195 5.89 -2.89 -11.94
C TRP A 195 6.80 -4.04 -12.39
N PRO A 196 6.94 -4.27 -13.72
CA PRO A 196 7.64 -5.45 -14.26
C PRO A 196 9.09 -5.57 -13.80
N THR A 197 9.83 -4.46 -13.69
CA THR A 197 11.24 -4.46 -13.28
C THR A 197 11.45 -4.74 -11.78
N ALA A 198 10.40 -4.59 -10.97
CA ALA A 198 10.40 -4.91 -9.54
C ALA A 198 9.75 -6.26 -9.22
N ALA A 199 9.06 -6.88 -10.18
CA ALA A 199 8.42 -8.18 -10.03
C ALA A 199 9.46 -9.32 -9.83
N PRO A 200 9.06 -10.50 -9.31
CA PRO A 200 7.71 -10.86 -8.87
C PRO A 200 7.39 -10.42 -7.43
N PHE A 201 6.08 -10.30 -7.12
CA PHE A 201 5.56 -9.92 -5.81
C PHE A 201 4.91 -11.10 -5.09
N ASP A 202 5.05 -11.15 -3.76
CA ASP A 202 4.34 -12.11 -2.92
C ASP A 202 2.87 -11.69 -2.73
N LYS A 203 2.64 -10.38 -2.64
CA LYS A 203 1.33 -9.77 -2.40
C LYS A 203 1.12 -8.58 -3.34
N ILE A 204 -0.13 -8.39 -3.76
CA ILE A 204 -0.56 -7.19 -4.48
C ILE A 204 -1.83 -6.65 -3.81
N ILE A 205 -1.87 -5.36 -3.52
CA ILE A 205 -3.08 -4.67 -3.09
C ILE A 205 -3.42 -3.58 -4.09
N VAL A 206 -4.66 -3.57 -4.57
CA VAL A 206 -5.17 -2.54 -5.47
C VAL A 206 -6.16 -1.69 -4.70
N THR A 207 -5.93 -0.38 -4.66
CA THR A 207 -6.71 0.59 -3.87
C THR A 207 -7.59 1.48 -4.74
N CYS A 208 -7.84 1.06 -5.97
CA CYS A 208 -8.75 1.66 -6.95
C CYS A 208 -9.62 0.59 -7.59
N GLY A 209 -10.79 1.00 -8.13
CA GLY A 209 -11.77 0.06 -8.71
C GLY A 209 -11.49 -0.25 -10.18
N ILE A 210 -11.71 -1.49 -10.59
CA ILE A 210 -11.65 -1.92 -11.98
C ILE A 210 -12.67 -3.05 -12.22
N ASP A 211 -13.12 -3.23 -13.45
CA ASP A 211 -14.14 -4.25 -13.80
C ASP A 211 -13.60 -5.68 -13.85
N HIS A 212 -12.30 -5.87 -13.96
CA HIS A 212 -11.65 -7.18 -14.05
C HIS A 212 -10.32 -7.20 -13.30
N ILE A 213 -9.74 -8.39 -13.11
CA ILE A 213 -8.38 -8.53 -12.56
C ILE A 213 -7.38 -8.36 -13.70
N PRO A 214 -6.49 -7.33 -13.66
CA PRO A 214 -5.53 -7.08 -14.73
C PRO A 214 -4.57 -8.26 -14.94
N PRO A 215 -4.47 -8.83 -16.15
CA PRO A 215 -3.55 -9.93 -16.43
C PRO A 215 -2.09 -9.61 -16.11
N PRO A 216 -1.56 -8.39 -16.34
CA PRO A 216 -0.19 -8.05 -15.96
C PRO A 216 0.09 -8.19 -14.46
N LEU A 217 -0.88 -7.86 -13.60
CA LEU A 217 -0.73 -8.02 -12.15
C LEU A 217 -0.70 -9.50 -11.74
N LEU A 218 -1.54 -10.35 -12.38
CA LEU A 218 -1.50 -11.80 -12.16
C LEU A 218 -0.17 -12.42 -12.62
N GLN A 219 0.41 -11.93 -13.73
CA GLN A 219 1.71 -12.39 -14.21
C GLN A 219 2.82 -12.07 -13.21
N GLN A 220 2.78 -10.89 -12.60
CA GLN A 220 3.77 -10.41 -11.62
C GLN A 220 3.56 -10.98 -10.22
N LEU A 221 2.43 -11.62 -9.94
CA LEU A 221 2.17 -12.30 -8.68
C LEU A 221 2.86 -13.67 -8.67
N LYS A 222 3.61 -13.98 -7.60
CA LYS A 222 4.26 -15.28 -7.42
C LYS A 222 3.24 -16.43 -7.36
N PRO A 223 3.65 -17.68 -7.63
CA PRO A 223 2.87 -18.86 -7.26
C PRO A 223 2.47 -18.81 -5.78
N ASN A 224 1.21 -19.10 -5.47
CA ASN A 224 0.59 -18.98 -4.15
C ASN A 224 0.55 -17.55 -3.58
N GLY A 225 0.89 -16.55 -4.39
CA GLY A 225 0.72 -15.15 -4.03
C GLY A 225 -0.73 -14.75 -3.90
N THR A 226 -0.98 -13.68 -3.15
CA THR A 226 -2.31 -13.15 -2.86
C THR A 226 -2.45 -11.74 -3.42
N MET A 227 -3.56 -11.49 -4.11
CA MET A 227 -3.99 -10.15 -4.52
C MET A 227 -5.29 -9.80 -3.81
N VAL A 228 -5.40 -8.56 -3.33
CA VAL A 228 -6.67 -7.96 -2.86
C VAL A 228 -7.00 -6.80 -3.78
N ILE A 229 -8.20 -6.82 -4.36
CA ILE A 229 -8.58 -5.92 -5.45
C ILE A 229 -10.08 -5.66 -5.47
N PRO A 230 -10.52 -4.38 -5.59
CA PRO A 230 -11.92 -4.03 -5.86
C PRO A 230 -12.27 -4.30 -7.34
N VAL A 231 -13.21 -5.21 -7.59
CA VAL A 231 -13.64 -5.60 -8.94
C VAL A 231 -15.13 -5.38 -9.13
N GLY A 232 -15.50 -4.74 -10.20
CA GLY A 232 -16.89 -4.47 -10.59
C GLY A 232 -17.03 -3.12 -11.29
N PRO A 233 -18.24 -2.81 -11.79
CA PRO A 233 -18.49 -1.55 -12.47
C PRO A 233 -18.29 -0.35 -11.53
N PRO A 234 -18.06 0.86 -12.07
CA PRO A 234 -17.86 2.06 -11.27
C PRO A 234 -18.95 2.25 -10.20
N GLY A 235 -18.52 2.45 -8.93
CA GLY A 235 -19.41 2.60 -7.78
C GLY A 235 -20.08 1.31 -7.27
N ALA A 236 -19.81 0.15 -7.88
CA ALA A 236 -20.41 -1.13 -7.50
C ALA A 236 -19.37 -2.27 -7.46
N GLN A 237 -18.21 -2.00 -6.87
CA GLN A 237 -17.15 -2.99 -6.76
C GLN A 237 -17.36 -3.94 -5.57
N HIS A 238 -16.93 -5.18 -5.74
CA HIS A 238 -16.72 -6.17 -4.69
C HIS A 238 -15.23 -6.29 -4.41
N ILE A 239 -14.82 -6.33 -3.15
CA ILE A 239 -13.41 -6.48 -2.83
C ILE A 239 -13.07 -7.95 -2.77
N LEU A 240 -12.30 -8.40 -3.75
CA LEU A 240 -11.91 -9.80 -3.92
C LEU A 240 -10.51 -10.04 -3.36
N LYS A 241 -10.36 -11.15 -2.64
CA LYS A 241 -9.10 -11.82 -2.43
C LYS A 241 -8.93 -12.85 -3.54
N ALA A 242 -7.88 -12.71 -4.34
CA ALA A 242 -7.51 -13.62 -5.40
C ALA A 242 -6.18 -14.30 -5.06
N VAL A 243 -6.15 -15.63 -5.02
CA VAL A 243 -4.93 -16.42 -4.77
C VAL A 243 -4.53 -17.12 -6.06
N LYS A 244 -3.31 -16.88 -6.54
CA LYS A 244 -2.75 -17.55 -7.71
C LYS A 244 -2.21 -18.91 -7.30
N GLN A 245 -2.97 -19.96 -7.59
CA GLN A 245 -2.52 -21.33 -7.38
C GLN A 245 -1.87 -21.88 -8.66
N VAL A 246 -0.75 -22.58 -8.50
CA VAL A 246 -0.08 -23.29 -9.61
C VAL A 246 -0.04 -24.77 -9.26
N GLY A 247 -0.72 -25.57 -10.08
CA GLY A 247 -0.75 -27.03 -9.92
C GLY A 247 0.60 -27.70 -10.22
N PRO A 248 0.75 -28.98 -9.87
CA PRO A 248 1.96 -29.76 -10.16
C PRO A 248 2.31 -29.86 -11.66
N ASP A 249 1.30 -29.75 -12.51
CA ASP A 249 1.38 -29.74 -13.98
C ASP A 249 1.70 -28.36 -14.58
N GLY A 250 1.83 -27.33 -13.72
CA GLY A 250 2.05 -25.95 -14.13
C GLY A 250 0.77 -25.20 -14.49
N GLU A 251 -0.42 -25.83 -14.38
CA GLU A 251 -1.68 -25.15 -14.62
C GLU A 251 -1.91 -24.03 -13.59
N MET A 252 -2.24 -22.84 -14.07
CA MET A 252 -2.53 -21.69 -13.24
C MET A 252 -4.03 -21.57 -12.98
N LYS A 253 -4.43 -21.54 -11.71
CA LYS A 253 -5.79 -21.29 -11.26
C LYS A 253 -5.84 -20.08 -10.33
N VAL A 254 -6.83 -19.20 -10.52
CA VAL A 254 -7.09 -18.07 -9.62
C VAL A 254 -8.32 -18.40 -8.76
N VAL A 255 -8.10 -18.63 -7.48
CA VAL A 255 -9.17 -18.82 -6.50
C VAL A 255 -9.57 -17.47 -5.92
N ARG A 256 -10.87 -17.15 -5.98
CA ARG A 256 -11.41 -15.85 -5.56
C ARG A 256 -12.37 -16.02 -4.39
N SER A 257 -12.38 -15.07 -3.47
CA SER A 257 -13.36 -14.93 -2.41
C SER A 257 -13.64 -13.45 -2.16
N ASP A 258 -14.91 -13.10 -1.93
CA ASP A 258 -15.30 -11.76 -1.51
C ASP A 258 -15.01 -11.60 -0.01
N ILE A 259 -14.25 -10.57 0.35
CA ILE A 259 -13.82 -10.37 1.75
C ILE A 259 -14.82 -9.53 2.57
N PHE A 260 -15.86 -9.01 1.94
CA PHE A 260 -16.95 -8.26 2.58
C PHE A 260 -18.31 -8.96 2.48
N GLY A 261 -18.32 -10.26 2.10
CA GLY A 261 -19.54 -11.07 2.08
C GLY A 261 -20.59 -10.58 1.08
N GLY A 262 -20.18 -10.03 -0.04
CA GLY A 262 -21.06 -9.54 -1.10
C GLY A 262 -21.44 -8.06 -0.98
N ALA A 263 -20.94 -7.35 0.02
CA ALA A 263 -21.18 -5.91 0.13
C ALA A 263 -20.50 -5.14 -1.00
N ILE A 264 -21.20 -4.16 -1.55
CA ILE A 264 -20.66 -3.21 -2.53
C ILE A 264 -19.86 -2.14 -1.79
N ILE A 265 -18.60 -1.98 -2.18
CA ILE A 265 -17.70 -0.97 -1.61
C ILE A 265 -17.18 -0.12 -2.78
N PRO A 266 -17.65 1.14 -2.92
CA PRO A 266 -17.25 1.98 -4.04
C PRO A 266 -15.79 2.42 -3.92
N PHE A 267 -15.05 2.32 -5.02
CA PHE A 267 -13.69 2.83 -5.16
C PHE A 267 -13.60 3.80 -6.32
N VAL A 268 -12.67 4.75 -6.23
CA VAL A 268 -12.30 5.59 -7.37
C VAL A 268 -11.78 4.68 -8.49
N PRO A 269 -12.22 4.86 -9.74
CA PRO A 269 -11.77 4.02 -10.84
C PRO A 269 -10.26 4.07 -11.05
N LEU A 270 -9.68 2.93 -11.43
CA LEU A 270 -8.31 2.88 -11.96
C LEU A 270 -8.28 3.70 -13.25
N SER A 271 -7.50 4.77 -13.27
CA SER A 271 -7.36 5.65 -14.43
C SER A 271 -6.51 4.97 -15.53
N GLY A 272 -6.48 5.55 -16.74
CA GLY A 272 -5.69 5.04 -17.85
C GLY A 272 -6.50 4.39 -18.98
N GLY A 273 -7.84 4.52 -18.97
CA GLY A 273 -8.70 4.04 -20.06
C GLY A 273 -8.93 2.52 -20.07
N HIS A 274 -8.73 1.86 -18.94
CA HIS A 274 -8.93 0.40 -18.80
C HIS A 274 -10.31 0.00 -18.29
N GLN A 275 -11.20 0.96 -18.11
CA GLN A 275 -12.61 0.72 -17.83
C GLN A 275 -13.34 0.45 -19.16
N PRO A 276 -14.25 -0.54 -19.26
CA PRO A 276 -15.10 -0.66 -20.43
C PRO A 276 -15.95 0.61 -20.60
N GLU A 277 -16.15 1.02 -21.85
CA GLU A 277 -17.04 2.12 -22.22
C GLU A 277 -18.50 1.82 -21.84
#